data_a1bf6e5f3d49d701472fc696d04f32b3
#
_entry.id   a1bf6e5f3d49d701472fc696d04f32b3
#
_cell.length_a   1.000
_cell.length_b   1.000
_cell.length_c   1.000
_cell.angle_alpha   90.00
_cell.angle_beta   90.00
_cell.angle_gamma   90.00
#
_symmetry.space_group_name_H-M   'P 1'
#
loop_
_entity.id
_entity.type
_entity.pdbx_description
1 polymer ?
#
loop_
_entity_poly.entity_id
_entity_poly.type
_entity_poly.pdbx_seq_one_letter_code
_entity_poly.pdbx_strand_id
1 'polypeptide(L)'
;MRALLSVWDKTGLLEFARGLEALNIDLIASGGTSTALSEAGISHQKVEDVTQSPEMLDGRVKTLHPKIHGGILADRSKSSHLADLEANGITAIDLVVCNLYPFHMDPSVELIDIGGPTMVRASAKNHQHVGIVTNPAQYDTVLAELKTSGTLADATRHQLARDAFAHTAAYDAAIVSWFDQGGVIGEAPSATDAVVPPTLHLSMDRADVVRYGENPHQIGARYRLHGTTTWWDGVEKHAGTALSYLNLFDADAAWRLVHELSADANGAPAVAIIKHANASGASIGTSFVDAFTKALAADPQSAFGGIVAVGGELDQELAETIAAGPQADVIIAASMTPEAIATLVARRKATRLLSAPAPEALGLSIRTFGNTALVQNADELVVPVTDWRCVTKRQPTAE
;
A
#
# COMPACT_ATOMS: atom_id res chain seq x y z
N MET A 1 -17.51 29.80 -3.49
CA MET A 1 -16.83 28.59 -3.98
C MET A 1 -17.86 27.55 -4.37
N ARG A 2 -17.53 26.68 -5.31
CA ARG A 2 -18.39 25.60 -5.76
C ARG A 2 -17.63 24.26 -5.77
N ALA A 3 -18.22 23.22 -5.19
CA ALA A 3 -17.61 21.89 -5.10
C ALA A 3 -18.45 20.85 -5.85
N LEU A 4 -17.80 20.01 -6.66
CA LEU A 4 -18.41 18.87 -7.33
C LEU A 4 -18.01 17.58 -6.61
N LEU A 5 -18.99 16.82 -6.13
CA LEU A 5 -18.82 15.58 -5.39
C LEU A 5 -19.33 14.41 -6.22
N SER A 6 -18.45 13.45 -6.50
CA SER A 6 -18.76 12.24 -7.24
C SER A 6 -17.87 11.10 -6.75
N VAL A 7 -18.29 10.42 -5.68
CA VAL A 7 -17.47 9.41 -5.00
C VAL A 7 -18.14 8.04 -4.99
N TRP A 8 -17.33 7.01 -5.17
CA TRP A 8 -17.73 5.63 -4.93
C TRP A 8 -17.61 5.29 -3.44
N ASP A 9 -16.42 5.49 -2.86
CA ASP A 9 -16.19 5.35 -1.42
C ASP A 9 -16.75 6.58 -0.69
N LYS A 10 -17.77 6.33 0.13
CA LYS A 10 -18.51 7.35 0.87
C LYS A 10 -18.04 7.52 2.32
N THR A 11 -16.90 6.92 2.68
CA THR A 11 -16.30 7.06 4.01
C THR A 11 -16.06 8.54 4.31
N GLY A 12 -16.62 9.05 5.40
CA GLY A 12 -16.49 10.45 5.83
C GLY A 12 -17.17 11.51 4.93
N LEU A 13 -17.83 11.09 3.83
CA LEU A 13 -18.43 12.00 2.84
C LEU A 13 -19.44 12.97 3.47
N LEU A 14 -20.35 12.48 4.31
CA LEU A 14 -21.44 13.29 4.86
C LEU A 14 -20.92 14.36 5.82
N GLU A 15 -19.94 14.03 6.63
CA GLU A 15 -19.29 14.98 7.55
C GLU A 15 -18.52 16.04 6.77
N PHE A 16 -17.79 15.63 5.74
CA PHE A 16 -17.09 16.53 4.86
C PHE A 16 -18.04 17.47 4.11
N ALA A 17 -19.12 16.95 3.53
CA ALA A 17 -20.12 17.75 2.81
C ALA A 17 -20.83 18.76 3.73
N ARG A 18 -21.20 18.38 4.95
CA ARG A 18 -21.72 19.32 5.97
C ARG A 18 -20.71 20.40 6.32
N GLY A 19 -19.44 20.03 6.41
CA GLY A 19 -18.37 21.00 6.64
C GLY A 19 -18.25 22.02 5.51
N LEU A 20 -18.38 21.60 4.25
CA LEU A 20 -18.38 22.49 3.09
C LEU A 20 -19.65 23.37 3.07
N GLU A 21 -20.83 22.81 3.34
CA GLU A 21 -22.09 23.56 3.45
C GLU A 21 -22.02 24.65 4.51
N ALA A 22 -21.45 24.35 5.69
CA ALA A 22 -21.25 25.32 6.77
C ALA A 22 -20.31 26.47 6.40
N LEU A 23 -19.47 26.27 5.39
CA LEU A 23 -18.59 27.31 4.80
C LEU A 23 -19.27 28.07 3.64
N ASN A 24 -20.56 27.86 3.40
CA ASN A 24 -21.31 28.41 2.27
C ASN A 24 -20.70 28.06 0.91
N ILE A 25 -20.21 26.84 0.75
CA ILE A 25 -19.72 26.30 -0.51
C ILE A 25 -20.90 25.63 -1.21
N ASP A 26 -21.21 26.04 -2.45
CA ASP A 26 -22.26 25.42 -3.26
C ASP A 26 -21.85 24.00 -3.66
N LEU A 27 -22.71 23.03 -3.36
CA LEU A 27 -22.44 21.63 -3.67
C LEU A 27 -23.14 21.21 -4.95
N ILE A 28 -22.43 20.49 -5.82
CA ILE A 28 -22.96 19.74 -6.96
C ILE A 28 -22.68 18.27 -6.71
N ALA A 29 -23.62 17.38 -6.99
CA ALA A 29 -23.38 15.95 -6.85
C ALA A 29 -24.01 15.14 -7.97
N SER A 30 -23.43 13.97 -8.25
CA SER A 30 -23.92 13.03 -9.26
C SER A 30 -24.29 11.68 -8.65
N GLY A 31 -25.21 10.96 -9.30
CA GLY A 31 -25.55 9.56 -9.03
C GLY A 31 -25.75 9.23 -7.55
N GLY A 32 -25.12 8.13 -7.12
CA GLY A 32 -25.23 7.66 -5.72
C GLY A 32 -24.67 8.61 -4.67
N THR A 33 -23.79 9.56 -5.05
CA THR A 33 -23.35 10.63 -4.15
C THR A 33 -24.50 11.60 -3.88
N SER A 34 -25.23 12.03 -4.92
CA SER A 34 -26.39 12.89 -4.78
C SER A 34 -27.49 12.24 -3.92
N THR A 35 -27.74 10.93 -4.11
CA THR A 35 -28.69 10.19 -3.28
C THR A 35 -28.29 10.23 -1.80
N ALA A 36 -27.03 9.93 -1.48
CA ALA A 36 -26.54 9.93 -0.11
C ALA A 36 -26.64 11.32 0.56
N LEU A 37 -26.33 12.40 -0.17
CA LEU A 37 -26.48 13.77 0.34
C LEU A 37 -27.95 14.13 0.57
N SER A 38 -28.86 13.73 -0.35
CA SER A 38 -30.30 13.96 -0.21
C SER A 38 -30.88 13.27 1.03
N GLU A 39 -30.54 11.99 1.23
CA GLU A 39 -30.96 11.20 2.39
C GLU A 39 -30.46 11.79 3.72
N ALA A 40 -29.29 12.42 3.69
CA ALA A 40 -28.70 13.11 4.84
C ALA A 40 -29.21 14.54 5.04
N GLY A 41 -30.09 15.04 4.16
CA GLY A 41 -30.66 16.41 4.23
C GLY A 41 -29.64 17.50 3.91
N ILE A 42 -28.56 17.19 3.15
CA ILE A 42 -27.52 18.14 2.75
C ILE A 42 -27.93 18.78 1.41
N SER A 43 -27.99 20.13 1.39
CA SER A 43 -28.41 20.88 0.19
C SER A 43 -27.34 20.80 -0.91
N HIS A 44 -27.77 20.44 -2.11
CA HIS A 44 -26.90 20.37 -3.29
C HIS A 44 -27.70 20.47 -4.58
N GLN A 45 -27.02 20.83 -5.68
CA GLN A 45 -27.55 20.74 -7.04
C GLN A 45 -27.20 19.38 -7.64
N LYS A 46 -28.08 18.79 -8.43
CA LYS A 46 -27.74 17.62 -9.22
C LYS A 46 -26.96 18.03 -10.47
N VAL A 47 -26.07 17.15 -10.94
CA VAL A 47 -25.32 17.39 -12.20
C VAL A 47 -26.27 17.65 -13.37
N GLU A 48 -27.40 16.94 -13.41
CA GLU A 48 -28.43 17.09 -14.44
C GLU A 48 -29.04 18.51 -14.44
N ASP A 49 -29.22 19.11 -13.28
CA ASP A 49 -29.75 20.47 -13.17
C ASP A 49 -28.73 21.51 -13.68
N VAL A 50 -27.44 21.27 -13.46
CA VAL A 50 -26.35 22.12 -13.94
C VAL A 50 -26.18 21.99 -15.44
N THR A 51 -26.15 20.77 -15.95
CA THR A 51 -25.94 20.50 -17.38
C THR A 51 -27.16 20.80 -18.22
N GLN A 52 -28.37 20.71 -17.62
CA GLN A 52 -29.68 20.76 -18.31
C GLN A 52 -29.81 19.65 -19.36
N SER A 53 -29.08 18.57 -19.19
CA SER A 53 -29.11 17.38 -20.02
C SER A 53 -29.68 16.20 -19.22
N PRO A 54 -30.65 15.46 -19.76
CA PRO A 54 -31.16 14.28 -19.08
C PRO A 54 -30.05 13.21 -18.98
N GLU A 55 -30.20 12.34 -18.00
CA GLU A 55 -29.36 11.13 -17.95
C GLU A 55 -29.62 10.28 -19.20
N MET A 56 -28.55 9.88 -19.86
CA MET A 56 -28.61 9.05 -21.08
C MET A 56 -27.52 7.99 -21.04
N LEU A 57 -27.69 6.92 -21.83
CA LEU A 57 -26.75 5.81 -21.91
C LEU A 57 -26.42 5.25 -20.51
N ASP A 58 -27.45 5.07 -19.69
CA ASP A 58 -27.34 4.56 -18.31
C ASP A 58 -26.33 5.33 -17.45
N GLY A 59 -26.20 6.65 -17.69
CA GLY A 59 -25.31 7.53 -16.94
C GLY A 59 -23.87 7.61 -17.44
N ARG A 60 -23.49 6.88 -18.48
CA ARG A 60 -22.09 6.81 -18.97
C ARG A 60 -21.51 8.16 -19.41
N VAL A 61 -22.32 9.15 -19.76
CA VAL A 61 -21.87 10.49 -20.20
C VAL A 61 -22.26 11.62 -19.25
N LYS A 62 -22.82 11.30 -18.10
CA LYS A 62 -23.43 12.23 -17.14
C LYS A 62 -22.57 13.44 -16.80
N THR A 63 -21.30 13.22 -16.46
CA THR A 63 -20.34 14.28 -16.11
C THR A 63 -19.51 14.76 -17.30
N LEU A 64 -19.56 14.06 -18.44
CA LEU A 64 -18.79 14.42 -19.64
C LEU A 64 -19.52 15.53 -20.42
N HIS A 65 -19.64 16.69 -19.81
CA HIS A 65 -20.41 17.79 -20.35
C HIS A 65 -19.61 19.10 -20.33
N PRO A 66 -19.71 20.00 -21.35
CA PRO A 66 -18.99 21.27 -21.38
C PRO A 66 -19.22 22.15 -20.17
N LYS A 67 -20.43 22.16 -19.58
CA LYS A 67 -20.72 22.94 -18.36
C LYS A 67 -19.95 22.43 -17.14
N ILE A 68 -19.64 21.15 -17.06
CA ILE A 68 -18.83 20.57 -15.97
C ILE A 68 -17.35 20.77 -16.27
N HIS A 69 -16.88 20.28 -17.43
CA HIS A 69 -15.45 20.35 -17.76
C HIS A 69 -14.96 21.77 -18.05
N GLY A 70 -15.80 22.65 -18.60
CA GLY A 70 -15.52 24.08 -18.74
C GLY A 70 -15.32 24.74 -17.36
N GLY A 71 -16.22 24.44 -16.40
CA GLY A 71 -16.10 24.92 -15.03
C GLY A 71 -14.81 24.46 -14.32
N ILE A 72 -14.34 23.24 -14.63
CA ILE A 72 -13.09 22.68 -14.07
C ILE A 72 -11.86 23.23 -14.79
N LEU A 73 -11.85 23.26 -16.14
CA LEU A 73 -10.65 23.49 -16.95
C LEU A 73 -10.36 24.95 -17.25
N ALA A 74 -11.28 25.87 -16.97
CA ALA A 74 -11.06 27.29 -17.24
C ALA A 74 -9.87 27.83 -16.46
N ASP A 75 -8.88 28.35 -17.19
CA ASP A 75 -7.77 29.12 -16.62
C ASP A 75 -8.29 30.54 -16.31
N ARG A 76 -8.54 30.78 -15.04
CA ARG A 76 -9.18 32.01 -14.55
C ARG A 76 -8.25 33.22 -14.58
N SER A 77 -6.99 33.03 -14.91
CA SER A 77 -6.05 34.14 -15.18
C SER A 77 -6.21 34.73 -16.59
N LYS A 78 -6.92 34.03 -17.48
CA LYS A 78 -7.15 34.45 -18.87
C LYS A 78 -8.52 35.08 -19.05
N SER A 79 -8.56 36.33 -19.50
CA SER A 79 -9.81 37.04 -19.78
C SER A 79 -10.68 36.37 -20.85
N SER A 80 -10.07 35.73 -21.85
CA SER A 80 -10.78 34.93 -22.85
C SER A 80 -11.56 33.75 -22.25
N HIS A 81 -10.95 33.03 -21.31
CA HIS A 81 -11.63 31.91 -20.65
C HIS A 81 -12.78 32.38 -19.74
N LEU A 82 -12.61 33.54 -19.08
CA LEU A 82 -13.68 34.13 -18.29
C LEU A 82 -14.87 34.58 -19.17
N ALA A 83 -14.59 35.16 -20.34
CA ALA A 83 -15.60 35.54 -21.31
C ALA A 83 -16.32 34.30 -21.87
N ASP A 84 -15.60 33.20 -22.15
CA ASP A 84 -16.20 31.93 -22.60
C ASP A 84 -17.12 31.33 -21.54
N LEU A 85 -16.72 31.35 -20.26
CA LEU A 85 -17.57 30.88 -19.16
C LEU A 85 -18.89 31.69 -19.10
N GLU A 86 -18.78 33.00 -19.15
CA GLU A 86 -19.95 33.91 -19.12
C GLU A 86 -20.86 33.71 -20.32
N ALA A 87 -20.31 33.69 -21.54
CA ALA A 87 -21.07 33.51 -22.78
C ALA A 87 -21.83 32.18 -22.84
N ASN A 88 -21.34 31.14 -22.19
CA ASN A 88 -21.93 29.81 -22.17
C ASN A 88 -22.71 29.51 -20.88
N GLY A 89 -22.83 30.46 -19.95
CA GLY A 89 -23.51 30.28 -18.67
C GLY A 89 -22.86 29.19 -17.81
N ILE A 90 -21.53 29.10 -17.84
CA ILE A 90 -20.75 28.12 -17.10
C ILE A 90 -20.23 28.76 -15.81
N THR A 91 -20.56 28.19 -14.67
CA THR A 91 -19.99 28.60 -13.38
C THR A 91 -18.75 27.77 -13.08
N ALA A 92 -17.68 28.45 -12.65
CA ALA A 92 -16.44 27.80 -12.26
C ALA A 92 -16.61 26.82 -11.09
N ILE A 93 -15.84 25.75 -11.12
CA ILE A 93 -15.76 24.75 -10.03
C ILE A 93 -14.40 24.91 -9.35
N ASP A 94 -14.41 25.03 -8.02
CA ASP A 94 -13.22 25.32 -7.21
C ASP A 94 -12.64 24.08 -6.55
N LEU A 95 -13.50 23.10 -6.28
CA LEU A 95 -13.14 21.85 -5.63
C LEU A 95 -13.84 20.68 -6.33
N VAL A 96 -13.10 19.62 -6.61
CA VAL A 96 -13.64 18.35 -7.07
C VAL A 96 -13.28 17.28 -6.05
N VAL A 97 -14.27 16.49 -5.64
CA VAL A 97 -14.12 15.35 -4.73
C VAL A 97 -14.55 14.12 -5.50
N CYS A 98 -13.60 13.31 -5.92
CA CYS A 98 -13.86 12.20 -6.81
C CYS A 98 -12.88 11.06 -6.55
N ASN A 99 -13.37 9.94 -6.04
CA ASN A 99 -12.64 8.69 -6.00
C ASN A 99 -13.27 7.67 -6.96
N LEU A 100 -12.45 6.75 -7.42
CA LEU A 100 -12.83 5.79 -8.44
C LEU A 100 -13.29 4.49 -7.78
N TYR A 101 -14.09 3.73 -8.50
CA TYR A 101 -14.40 2.36 -8.13
C TYR A 101 -13.10 1.54 -8.03
N PRO A 102 -12.92 0.73 -6.97
CA PRO A 102 -11.73 -0.13 -6.84
C PRO A 102 -11.83 -1.29 -7.83
N PHE A 103 -11.36 -1.09 -9.05
CA PHE A 103 -11.53 -1.97 -10.20
C PHE A 103 -11.11 -3.43 -9.94
N HIS A 104 -10.12 -3.64 -9.08
CA HIS A 104 -9.63 -4.98 -8.71
C HIS A 104 -10.63 -5.83 -7.90
N MET A 105 -11.67 -5.22 -7.30
CA MET A 105 -12.64 -5.96 -6.47
C MET A 105 -13.67 -6.73 -7.30
N ASP A 106 -14.09 -6.18 -8.44
CA ASP A 106 -15.06 -6.79 -9.35
C ASP A 106 -14.80 -6.27 -10.77
N PRO A 107 -13.71 -6.72 -11.42
CA PRO A 107 -13.30 -6.17 -12.70
C PRO A 107 -14.26 -6.59 -13.81
N SER A 108 -14.76 -5.62 -14.57
CA SER A 108 -15.59 -5.83 -15.75
C SER A 108 -15.52 -4.61 -16.67
N VAL A 109 -15.89 -4.78 -17.94
CA VAL A 109 -15.96 -3.66 -18.91
C VAL A 109 -16.90 -2.56 -18.43
N GLU A 110 -18.04 -2.94 -17.81
CA GLU A 110 -19.03 -1.99 -17.30
C GLU A 110 -18.50 -1.13 -16.14
N LEU A 111 -17.54 -1.63 -15.39
CA LEU A 111 -16.94 -0.93 -14.25
C LEU A 111 -15.69 -0.13 -14.62
N ILE A 112 -15.30 -0.09 -15.90
CA ILE A 112 -14.30 0.86 -16.38
C ILE A 112 -14.92 2.26 -16.37
N ASP A 113 -14.54 3.04 -15.35
CA ASP A 113 -15.03 4.41 -15.18
C ASP A 113 -14.32 5.37 -16.17
N ILE A 114 -15.12 6.10 -16.96
CA ILE A 114 -14.64 7.12 -17.89
C ILE A 114 -14.80 8.51 -17.29
N GLY A 115 -15.95 8.79 -16.68
CA GLY A 115 -16.29 10.11 -16.17
C GLY A 115 -15.45 10.53 -14.99
N GLY A 116 -15.24 9.63 -14.03
CA GLY A 116 -14.43 9.87 -12.84
C GLY A 116 -12.97 10.22 -13.18
N PRO A 117 -12.22 9.35 -13.88
CA PRO A 117 -10.85 9.64 -14.29
C PRO A 117 -10.71 10.94 -15.10
N THR A 118 -11.69 11.23 -15.96
CA THR A 118 -11.68 12.46 -16.77
C THR A 118 -11.81 13.71 -15.88
N MET A 119 -12.71 13.72 -14.89
CA MET A 119 -12.84 14.82 -13.92
C MET A 119 -11.61 14.95 -13.04
N VAL A 120 -11.06 13.85 -12.53
CA VAL A 120 -9.86 13.83 -11.70
C VAL A 120 -8.68 14.43 -12.46
N ARG A 121 -8.43 13.99 -13.69
CA ARG A 121 -7.33 14.46 -14.54
C ARG A 121 -7.51 15.93 -14.95
N ALA A 122 -8.75 16.35 -15.28
CA ALA A 122 -9.06 17.74 -15.63
C ALA A 122 -8.78 18.68 -14.45
N SER A 123 -9.22 18.32 -13.25
CA SER A 123 -8.98 19.08 -12.03
C SER A 123 -7.50 19.16 -11.67
N ALA A 124 -6.79 18.03 -11.71
CA ALA A 124 -5.36 17.95 -11.45
C ALA A 124 -4.55 18.80 -12.46
N LYS A 125 -4.92 18.80 -13.75
CA LYS A 125 -4.31 19.65 -14.76
C LYS A 125 -4.48 21.14 -14.43
N ASN A 126 -5.65 21.54 -13.92
CA ASN A 126 -5.96 22.92 -13.59
C ASN A 126 -5.77 23.26 -12.10
N HIS A 127 -4.82 22.60 -11.42
CA HIS A 127 -4.58 22.72 -9.97
C HIS A 127 -4.28 24.14 -9.50
N GLN A 128 -3.88 25.04 -10.38
CA GLN A 128 -3.74 26.46 -10.04
C GLN A 128 -5.05 27.09 -9.57
N HIS A 129 -6.17 26.56 -10.03
CA HIS A 129 -7.51 27.09 -9.77
C HIS A 129 -8.45 26.10 -9.07
N VAL A 130 -8.18 24.80 -9.12
CA VAL A 130 -9.07 23.74 -8.65
C VAL A 130 -8.36 22.80 -7.68
N GLY A 131 -8.96 22.55 -6.53
CA GLY A 131 -8.57 21.47 -5.65
C GLY A 131 -9.17 20.14 -6.13
N ILE A 132 -8.42 19.05 -6.06
CA ILE A 132 -8.92 17.70 -6.37
C ILE A 132 -8.63 16.74 -5.23
N VAL A 133 -9.65 16.18 -4.62
CA VAL A 133 -9.56 15.24 -3.50
C VAL A 133 -9.98 13.85 -3.99
N THR A 134 -9.08 12.89 -3.93
CA THR A 134 -9.31 11.52 -4.40
C THR A 134 -9.33 10.48 -3.28
N ASN A 135 -8.98 10.87 -2.05
CA ASN A 135 -8.92 9.97 -0.91
C ASN A 135 -9.65 10.57 0.30
N PRO A 136 -10.59 9.82 0.95
CA PRO A 136 -11.26 10.28 2.17
C PRO A 136 -10.32 10.74 3.30
N ALA A 137 -9.12 10.16 3.41
CA ALA A 137 -8.11 10.57 4.40
C ALA A 137 -7.65 12.04 4.24
N GLN A 138 -7.92 12.68 3.11
CA GLN A 138 -7.57 14.08 2.86
C GLN A 138 -8.66 15.06 3.33
N TYR A 139 -9.87 14.58 3.67
CA TYR A 139 -11.03 15.43 3.97
C TYR A 139 -10.78 16.39 5.13
N ASP A 140 -10.26 15.90 6.24
CA ASP A 140 -10.05 16.71 7.44
C ASP A 140 -9.04 17.83 7.19
N THR A 141 -7.95 17.53 6.50
CA THR A 141 -6.91 18.51 6.17
C THR A 141 -7.44 19.60 5.24
N VAL A 142 -8.15 19.19 4.18
CA VAL A 142 -8.77 20.11 3.22
C VAL A 142 -9.82 21.01 3.92
N LEU A 143 -10.68 20.43 4.74
CA LEU A 143 -11.71 21.18 5.46
C LEU A 143 -11.11 22.15 6.49
N ALA A 144 -10.06 21.75 7.20
CA ALA A 144 -9.37 22.60 8.16
C ALA A 144 -8.74 23.82 7.47
N GLU A 145 -8.12 23.61 6.32
CA GLU A 145 -7.51 24.71 5.55
C GLU A 145 -8.57 25.66 4.98
N LEU A 146 -9.67 25.13 4.42
CA LEU A 146 -10.79 25.95 3.95
C LEU A 146 -11.45 26.76 5.07
N LYS A 147 -11.59 26.20 6.28
CA LYS A 147 -12.09 26.91 7.46
C LYS A 147 -11.19 28.07 7.87
N THR A 148 -9.89 27.91 7.74
CA THR A 148 -8.91 28.89 8.23
C THR A 148 -8.67 30.02 7.24
N SER A 149 -8.58 29.71 5.95
CA SER A 149 -8.14 30.63 4.89
C SER A 149 -9.19 30.92 3.82
N GLY A 150 -10.32 30.23 3.83
CA GLY A 150 -11.38 30.36 2.82
C GLY A 150 -11.01 29.79 1.45
N THR A 151 -9.77 29.31 1.27
CA THR A 151 -9.26 28.72 0.02
C THR A 151 -8.17 27.72 0.32
N LEU A 152 -7.83 26.87 -0.66
CA LEU A 152 -6.67 25.99 -0.57
C LEU A 152 -5.40 26.73 -1.05
N ALA A 153 -4.30 26.54 -0.37
CA ALA A 153 -3.00 27.04 -0.78
C ALA A 153 -2.50 26.35 -2.06
N ASP A 154 -1.63 27.02 -2.82
CA ASP A 154 -1.04 26.47 -4.04
C ASP A 154 -0.30 25.18 -3.78
N ALA A 155 0.42 25.07 -2.66
CA ALA A 155 1.14 23.86 -2.27
C ALA A 155 0.19 22.69 -2.01
N THR A 156 -0.94 22.93 -1.36
CA THR A 156 -1.98 21.92 -1.10
C THR A 156 -2.60 21.46 -2.42
N ARG A 157 -3.01 22.39 -3.29
CA ARG A 157 -3.57 22.04 -4.61
C ARG A 157 -2.57 21.26 -5.47
N HIS A 158 -1.29 21.63 -5.44
CA HIS A 158 -0.24 20.90 -6.16
C HIS A 158 -0.07 19.48 -5.63
N GLN A 159 -0.07 19.28 -4.31
CA GLN A 159 0.03 17.94 -3.70
C GLN A 159 -1.20 17.09 -4.05
N LEU A 160 -2.39 17.65 -3.93
CA LEU A 160 -3.64 16.96 -4.30
C LEU A 160 -3.64 16.57 -5.79
N ALA A 161 -3.15 17.43 -6.68
CA ALA A 161 -3.04 17.14 -8.11
C ALA A 161 -2.03 16.01 -8.39
N ARG A 162 -0.91 15.99 -7.69
CA ARG A 162 0.06 14.87 -7.75
C ARG A 162 -0.59 13.56 -7.34
N ASP A 163 -1.35 13.57 -6.22
CA ASP A 163 -2.01 12.38 -5.69
C ASP A 163 -3.13 11.90 -6.64
N ALA A 164 -3.85 12.83 -7.26
CA ALA A 164 -4.86 12.53 -8.25
C ALA A 164 -4.28 11.83 -9.50
N PHE A 165 -3.13 12.28 -10.00
CA PHE A 165 -2.47 11.59 -11.11
C PHE A 165 -1.92 10.21 -10.70
N ALA A 166 -1.43 10.06 -9.48
CA ALA A 166 -1.01 8.75 -8.96
C ALA A 166 -2.22 7.78 -8.87
N HIS A 167 -3.37 8.29 -8.40
CA HIS A 167 -4.62 7.53 -8.30
C HIS A 167 -5.11 7.03 -9.67
N THR A 168 -5.14 7.90 -10.69
CA THR A 168 -5.56 7.48 -12.05
C THR A 168 -4.54 6.56 -12.71
N ALA A 169 -3.24 6.73 -12.47
CA ALA A 169 -2.22 5.84 -12.99
C ALA A 169 -2.34 4.42 -12.41
N ALA A 170 -2.61 4.29 -11.10
CA ALA A 170 -2.85 3.01 -10.46
C ALA A 170 -4.14 2.34 -10.96
N TYR A 171 -5.19 3.14 -11.22
CA TYR A 171 -6.44 2.66 -11.78
C TYR A 171 -6.26 2.09 -13.20
N ASP A 172 -5.57 2.82 -14.09
CA ASP A 172 -5.28 2.36 -15.45
C ASP A 172 -4.39 1.10 -15.44
N ALA A 173 -3.42 1.02 -14.54
CA ALA A 173 -2.58 -0.16 -14.36
C ALA A 173 -3.38 -1.40 -13.95
N ALA A 174 -4.37 -1.26 -13.08
CA ALA A 174 -5.27 -2.36 -12.70
C ALA A 174 -6.12 -2.85 -13.87
N ILE A 175 -6.59 -1.94 -14.73
CA ILE A 175 -7.33 -2.29 -15.96
C ILE A 175 -6.44 -3.08 -16.92
N VAL A 176 -5.20 -2.62 -17.17
CA VAL A 176 -4.25 -3.34 -18.04
C VAL A 176 -3.99 -4.74 -17.50
N SER A 177 -3.72 -4.87 -16.20
CA SER A 177 -3.50 -6.18 -15.58
C SER A 177 -4.68 -7.12 -15.74
N TRP A 178 -5.91 -6.61 -15.66
CA TRP A 178 -7.12 -7.39 -15.90
C TRP A 178 -7.25 -7.86 -17.36
N PHE A 179 -6.93 -6.99 -18.35
CA PHE A 179 -6.90 -7.39 -19.74
C PHE A 179 -5.85 -8.47 -20.01
N ASP A 180 -4.66 -8.34 -19.44
CA ASP A 180 -3.57 -9.32 -19.57
C ASP A 180 -3.93 -10.68 -18.96
N GLN A 181 -4.83 -10.71 -17.96
CA GLN A 181 -5.38 -11.92 -17.37
C GLN A 181 -6.55 -12.53 -18.15
N GLY A 182 -6.83 -12.05 -19.36
CA GLY A 182 -7.89 -12.56 -20.24
C GLY A 182 -9.30 -12.05 -19.90
N GLY A 183 -9.42 -10.95 -19.15
CA GLY A 183 -10.65 -10.45 -18.53
C GLY A 183 -11.86 -10.20 -19.45
N VAL A 184 -11.68 -9.96 -20.74
CA VAL A 184 -12.81 -9.67 -21.65
C VAL A 184 -13.17 -10.84 -22.56
N ILE A 185 -12.21 -11.64 -22.98
CA ILE A 185 -12.36 -12.60 -24.07
C ILE A 185 -12.69 -14.01 -23.54
N GLY A 186 -12.58 -14.23 -22.22
CA GLY A 186 -12.82 -15.54 -21.59
C GLY A 186 -11.75 -16.58 -21.94
N GLU A 187 -10.69 -16.19 -22.64
CA GLU A 187 -9.52 -17.03 -22.86
C GLU A 187 -8.53 -16.81 -21.71
N ALA A 188 -8.20 -17.88 -21.01
CA ALA A 188 -7.15 -17.81 -20.00
C ALA A 188 -5.83 -17.39 -20.66
N PRO A 189 -5.05 -16.49 -20.03
CA PRO A 189 -3.71 -16.16 -20.51
C PRO A 189 -2.83 -17.41 -20.60
N SER A 190 -1.79 -17.36 -21.41
CA SER A 190 -0.78 -18.42 -21.37
C SER A 190 -0.23 -18.56 -19.93
N ALA A 191 0.25 -19.74 -19.56
CA ALA A 191 0.86 -19.93 -18.24
C ALA A 191 2.01 -18.94 -17.98
N THR A 192 2.71 -18.51 -19.04
CA THR A 192 3.75 -17.49 -18.97
C THR A 192 3.16 -16.11 -18.70
N ASP A 193 2.15 -15.67 -19.47
CA ASP A 193 1.57 -14.32 -19.34
C ASP A 193 0.79 -14.15 -18.03
N ALA A 194 0.27 -15.23 -17.46
CA ALA A 194 -0.35 -15.22 -16.14
C ALA A 194 0.64 -14.84 -15.02
N VAL A 195 1.93 -15.19 -15.19
CA VAL A 195 2.99 -14.92 -14.20
C VAL A 195 3.77 -13.67 -14.56
N VAL A 196 4.19 -13.55 -15.81
CA VAL A 196 5.03 -12.44 -16.32
C VAL A 196 4.31 -11.76 -17.49
N PRO A 197 3.42 -10.81 -17.21
CA PRO A 197 2.56 -10.20 -18.21
C PRO A 197 3.38 -9.40 -19.24
N PRO A 198 2.82 -9.14 -20.46
CA PRO A 198 3.49 -8.35 -21.49
C PRO A 198 3.93 -6.97 -21.05
N THR A 199 3.19 -6.37 -20.10
CA THR A 199 3.54 -5.09 -19.49
C THR A 199 3.43 -5.18 -17.97
N LEU A 200 4.54 -4.95 -17.26
CA LEU A 200 4.54 -4.95 -15.80
C LEU A 200 4.36 -3.54 -15.26
N HIS A 201 3.23 -3.30 -14.61
CA HIS A 201 2.95 -2.08 -13.89
C HIS A 201 3.15 -2.29 -12.38
N LEU A 202 4.03 -1.50 -11.77
CA LEU A 202 4.23 -1.48 -10.32
C LEU A 202 3.84 -0.10 -9.79
N SER A 203 2.62 0.00 -9.30
CA SER A 203 2.17 1.17 -8.56
C SER A 203 2.45 0.92 -7.08
N MET A 204 3.36 1.69 -6.49
CA MET A 204 3.81 1.49 -5.11
C MET A 204 3.80 2.81 -4.34
N ASP A 205 3.26 2.76 -3.13
CA ASP A 205 3.29 3.87 -2.18
C ASP A 205 4.48 3.74 -1.25
N ARG A 206 5.16 4.87 -0.99
CA ARG A 206 6.20 4.90 0.03
C ARG A 206 5.56 4.80 1.41
N ALA A 207 5.78 3.68 2.09
CA ALA A 207 5.27 3.46 3.43
C ALA A 207 6.15 4.14 4.50
N ASP A 208 7.49 3.94 4.41
CA ASP A 208 8.44 4.46 5.40
C ASP A 208 9.71 4.96 4.73
N VAL A 209 10.35 5.98 5.33
CA VAL A 209 11.73 6.33 5.07
C VAL A 209 12.58 5.67 6.14
N VAL A 210 13.55 4.85 5.74
CA VAL A 210 14.44 4.18 6.69
C VAL A 210 15.64 5.06 7.05
N ARG A 211 16.35 4.69 8.10
CA ARG A 211 17.45 5.51 8.65
C ARG A 211 18.54 5.80 7.61
N TYR A 212 18.88 4.82 6.76
CA TYR A 212 19.81 4.90 5.62
C TYR A 212 19.62 3.65 4.75
N GLY A 213 20.17 3.66 3.52
CA GLY A 213 20.18 2.52 2.62
C GLY A 213 21.12 1.39 3.10
N GLU A 214 21.73 0.67 2.18
CA GLU A 214 22.74 -0.34 2.49
C GLU A 214 23.96 0.29 3.18
N ASN A 215 24.38 1.45 2.71
CA ASN A 215 25.47 2.23 3.29
C ASN A 215 24.94 3.55 3.91
N PRO A 216 25.63 4.12 4.92
CA PRO A 216 25.16 5.28 5.71
C PRO A 216 24.88 6.55 4.87
N HIS A 217 25.50 6.72 3.74
CA HIS A 217 25.32 7.87 2.84
C HIS A 217 24.14 7.71 1.87
N GLN A 218 23.54 6.51 1.78
CA GLN A 218 22.43 6.23 0.89
C GLN A 218 21.09 6.53 1.58
N ILE A 219 20.13 7.04 0.82
CA ILE A 219 18.76 7.20 1.26
C ILE A 219 18.00 5.93 0.90
N GLY A 220 17.25 5.38 1.85
CA GLY A 220 16.41 4.21 1.65
C GLY A 220 14.97 4.43 2.11
N ALA A 221 14.06 3.67 1.54
CA ALA A 221 12.65 3.69 1.91
C ALA A 221 12.03 2.31 1.68
N ARG A 222 10.99 2.00 2.44
CA ARG A 222 10.09 0.87 2.17
C ARG A 222 8.91 1.34 1.34
N TYR A 223 8.58 0.59 0.33
CA TYR A 223 7.38 0.77 -0.48
C TYR A 223 6.47 -0.45 -0.34
N ARG A 224 5.19 -0.26 -0.58
CA ARG A 224 4.19 -1.33 -0.69
C ARG A 224 3.34 -1.11 -1.94
N LEU A 225 2.74 -2.15 -2.46
CA LEU A 225 1.80 -2.05 -3.57
C LEU A 225 0.62 -1.14 -3.19
N HIS A 226 0.21 -0.30 -4.14
CA HIS A 226 -0.89 0.64 -3.94
C HIS A 226 -2.19 -0.08 -3.53
N GLY A 227 -2.86 0.43 -2.50
CA GLY A 227 -4.12 -0.14 -2.00
C GLY A 227 -3.99 -1.45 -1.22
N THR A 228 -2.75 -1.93 -0.92
CA THR A 228 -2.55 -3.14 -0.13
C THR A 228 -2.00 -2.84 1.26
N THR A 229 -2.11 -3.82 2.15
CA THR A 229 -1.40 -3.89 3.43
C THR A 229 -0.45 -5.08 3.41
N THR A 230 0.67 -4.98 4.12
CA THR A 230 1.66 -6.05 4.25
C THR A 230 1.85 -6.40 5.72
N TRP A 231 2.47 -7.53 6.01
CA TRP A 231 2.79 -7.91 7.39
C TRP A 231 3.65 -6.84 8.11
N TRP A 232 4.48 -6.11 7.36
CA TRP A 232 5.27 -4.98 7.91
C TRP A 232 4.42 -3.86 8.48
N ASP A 233 3.21 -3.66 8.00
CA ASP A 233 2.29 -2.62 8.49
C ASP A 233 1.70 -2.98 9.86
N GLY A 234 1.73 -4.28 10.22
CA GLY A 234 1.34 -4.80 11.53
C GLY A 234 2.51 -4.97 12.51
N VAL A 235 3.73 -4.58 12.13
CA VAL A 235 4.90 -4.70 13.02
C VAL A 235 4.84 -3.67 14.14
N GLU A 236 4.95 -4.14 15.37
CA GLU A 236 5.12 -3.30 16.56
C GLU A 236 6.59 -3.29 16.99
N LYS A 237 7.16 -2.10 17.09
CA LYS A 237 8.52 -1.92 17.62
C LYS A 237 8.49 -1.55 19.09
N HIS A 238 8.92 -2.44 19.96
CA HIS A 238 8.94 -2.27 21.41
C HIS A 238 10.17 -1.50 21.91
N ALA A 239 11.33 -1.64 21.24
CA ALA A 239 12.58 -1.00 21.68
C ALA A 239 13.59 -0.86 20.54
N GLY A 240 14.71 -0.20 20.84
CA GLY A 240 15.86 -0.06 19.98
C GLY A 240 15.83 1.17 19.07
N THR A 241 16.88 1.33 18.27
CA THR A 241 17.06 2.45 17.34
C THR A 241 16.16 2.32 16.10
N ALA A 242 16.14 3.34 15.22
CA ALA A 242 15.43 3.27 13.95
C ALA A 242 15.98 2.15 13.07
N LEU A 243 15.09 1.54 12.27
CA LEU A 243 15.45 0.50 11.30
C LEU A 243 16.21 1.10 10.10
N SER A 244 17.19 0.37 9.60
CA SER A 244 17.89 0.65 8.34
C SER A 244 17.35 -0.26 7.24
N TYR A 245 17.77 0.00 6.00
CA TYR A 245 17.45 -0.84 4.84
C TYR A 245 17.82 -2.31 5.07
N LEU A 246 19.04 -2.58 5.54
CA LEU A 246 19.48 -3.95 5.83
C LEU A 246 18.70 -4.60 6.98
N ASN A 247 18.29 -3.84 7.98
CA ASN A 247 17.46 -4.40 9.04
C ASN A 247 16.11 -4.91 8.51
N LEU A 248 15.47 -4.19 7.58
CA LEU A 248 14.23 -4.63 6.95
C LEU A 248 14.47 -5.85 6.04
N PHE A 249 15.50 -5.79 5.22
CA PHE A 249 15.85 -6.84 4.27
C PHE A 249 16.18 -8.17 4.96
N ASP A 250 17.03 -8.11 5.99
CA ASP A 250 17.42 -9.29 6.75
C ASP A 250 16.27 -9.81 7.64
N ALA A 251 15.45 -8.91 8.20
CA ALA A 251 14.30 -9.31 9.02
C ALA A 251 13.21 -9.98 8.18
N ASP A 252 12.96 -9.54 6.94
CA ASP A 252 12.03 -10.24 6.03
C ASP A 252 12.50 -11.67 5.74
N ALA A 253 13.78 -11.83 5.41
CA ALA A 253 14.36 -13.15 5.18
C ALA A 253 14.28 -14.05 6.43
N ALA A 254 14.57 -13.51 7.61
CA ALA A 254 14.50 -14.24 8.87
C ALA A 254 13.08 -14.65 9.23
N TRP A 255 12.12 -13.72 9.05
CA TRP A 255 10.73 -13.93 9.41
C TRP A 255 10.03 -14.96 8.50
N ARG A 256 10.34 -14.95 7.20
CA ARG A 256 9.85 -15.96 6.26
C ARG A 256 10.44 -17.32 6.56
N LEU A 257 11.76 -17.43 6.72
CA LEU A 257 12.43 -18.70 6.99
C LEU A 257 11.92 -19.37 8.26
N VAL A 258 11.70 -18.64 9.34
CA VAL A 258 11.21 -19.24 10.59
C VAL A 258 9.78 -19.76 10.47
N HIS A 259 8.94 -19.12 9.65
CA HIS A 259 7.57 -19.59 9.38
C HIS A 259 7.57 -20.83 8.48
N GLU A 260 8.39 -20.87 7.45
CA GLU A 260 8.56 -22.06 6.59
C GLU A 260 9.05 -23.27 7.41
N LEU A 261 10.10 -23.10 8.21
CA LEU A 261 10.61 -24.17 9.08
C LEU A 261 9.58 -24.70 10.07
N SER A 262 8.81 -23.80 10.68
CA SER A 262 7.75 -24.19 11.61
C SER A 262 6.62 -24.93 10.89
N ALA A 263 6.21 -24.47 9.71
CA ALA A 263 5.17 -25.10 8.91
C ALA A 263 5.59 -26.51 8.44
N ASP A 264 6.78 -26.67 7.90
CA ASP A 264 7.33 -27.96 7.45
C ASP A 264 7.50 -28.96 8.61
N ALA A 265 7.70 -28.45 9.81
CA ALA A 265 7.84 -29.23 11.03
C ALA A 265 6.53 -29.35 11.83
N ASN A 266 5.35 -29.22 11.18
CA ASN A 266 4.03 -29.31 11.80
C ASN A 266 3.83 -28.38 13.02
N GLY A 267 4.35 -27.17 12.95
CA GLY A 267 4.22 -26.16 14.00
C GLY A 267 5.23 -26.29 15.14
N ALA A 268 6.33 -27.02 14.94
CA ALA A 268 7.39 -27.12 15.96
C ALA A 268 8.03 -25.75 16.21
N PRO A 269 8.52 -25.50 17.44
CA PRO A 269 9.30 -24.30 17.77
C PRO A 269 10.48 -24.13 16.81
N ALA A 270 10.52 -23.01 16.07
CA ALA A 270 11.55 -22.72 15.08
C ALA A 270 12.24 -21.37 15.41
N VAL A 271 13.55 -21.32 15.18
CA VAL A 271 14.38 -20.11 15.28
C VAL A 271 15.30 -20.02 14.08
N ALA A 272 15.39 -18.83 13.49
CA ALA A 272 16.34 -18.50 12.42
C ALA A 272 17.25 -17.36 12.83
N ILE A 273 18.54 -17.46 12.52
CA ILE A 273 19.54 -16.41 12.70
C ILE A 273 20.06 -16.04 11.32
N ILE A 274 19.76 -14.82 10.88
CA ILE A 274 20.06 -14.35 9.52
C ILE A 274 21.10 -13.25 9.55
N LYS A 275 22.00 -13.27 8.58
CA LYS A 275 22.90 -12.18 8.29
C LYS A 275 23.05 -12.02 6.76
N HIS A 276 22.84 -10.78 6.27
CA HIS A 276 22.87 -10.48 4.82
C HIS A 276 21.89 -11.36 4.03
N ALA A 277 20.66 -11.48 4.54
CA ALA A 277 19.58 -12.31 4.01
C ALA A 277 19.90 -13.81 3.84
N ASN A 278 20.97 -14.29 4.47
CA ASN A 278 21.32 -15.72 4.49
C ASN A 278 21.36 -16.25 5.92
N ALA A 279 20.97 -17.50 6.10
CA ALA A 279 21.00 -18.15 7.38
C ALA A 279 22.44 -18.42 7.84
N SER A 280 22.86 -17.86 8.98
CA SER A 280 24.01 -18.35 9.73
C SER A 280 23.65 -19.57 10.56
N GLY A 281 22.37 -19.69 10.94
CA GLY A 281 21.81 -20.87 11.58
C GLY A 281 20.30 -20.83 11.57
N ALA A 282 19.67 -21.98 11.42
CA ALA A 282 18.24 -22.16 11.51
C ALA A 282 17.94 -23.55 12.07
N SER A 283 16.95 -23.65 12.93
CA SER A 283 16.65 -24.91 13.62
C SER A 283 15.21 -24.95 14.10
N ILE A 284 14.71 -26.16 14.17
CA ILE A 284 13.55 -26.55 14.95
C ILE A 284 14.01 -27.18 16.28
N GLY A 285 13.17 -27.10 17.30
CA GLY A 285 13.49 -27.66 18.61
C GLY A 285 12.27 -28.15 19.38
N THR A 286 12.52 -28.71 20.55
CA THR A 286 11.46 -29.09 21.51
C THR A 286 10.91 -27.86 22.27
N SER A 287 11.68 -26.77 22.28
CA SER A 287 11.30 -25.46 22.78
C SER A 287 12.00 -24.39 21.95
N PHE A 288 11.62 -23.12 22.09
CA PHE A 288 12.32 -22.00 21.42
C PHE A 288 13.75 -21.82 21.96
N VAL A 289 14.02 -22.14 23.22
CA VAL A 289 15.37 -22.13 23.80
C VAL A 289 16.25 -23.22 23.15
N ASP A 290 15.72 -24.44 22.96
CA ASP A 290 16.42 -25.52 22.26
C ASP A 290 16.68 -25.15 20.80
N ALA A 291 15.66 -24.62 20.09
CA ALA A 291 15.80 -24.17 18.70
C ALA A 291 16.84 -23.05 18.57
N PHE A 292 16.82 -22.05 19.45
CA PHE A 292 17.82 -20.96 19.44
C PHE A 292 19.23 -21.49 19.69
N THR A 293 19.40 -22.38 20.66
CA THR A 293 20.71 -22.94 21.00
C THR A 293 21.30 -23.72 19.84
N LYS A 294 20.50 -24.53 19.14
CA LYS A 294 20.91 -25.26 17.96
C LYS A 294 21.22 -24.36 16.77
N ALA A 295 20.36 -23.36 16.51
CA ALA A 295 20.58 -22.39 15.45
C ALA A 295 21.88 -21.61 15.67
N LEU A 296 22.13 -21.14 16.90
CA LEU A 296 23.37 -20.45 17.25
C LEU A 296 24.61 -21.33 17.11
N ALA A 297 24.49 -22.60 17.47
CA ALA A 297 25.63 -23.55 17.41
C ALA A 297 26.06 -23.84 15.97
N ALA A 298 25.23 -23.60 14.97
CA ALA A 298 25.58 -23.83 13.55
C ALA A 298 26.71 -22.92 13.09
N ASP A 299 26.65 -21.62 13.39
CA ASP A 299 27.73 -20.64 13.13
C ASP A 299 27.67 -19.47 14.13
N PRO A 300 28.24 -19.65 15.34
CA PRO A 300 28.24 -18.61 16.36
C PRO A 300 28.98 -17.33 15.97
N GLN A 301 29.95 -17.45 15.08
CA GLN A 301 30.79 -16.32 14.65
C GLN A 301 29.99 -15.38 13.74
N SER A 302 29.25 -15.92 12.79
CA SER A 302 28.42 -15.13 11.85
C SER A 302 27.15 -14.57 12.49
N ALA A 303 26.70 -15.13 13.60
CA ALA A 303 25.50 -14.67 14.32
C ALA A 303 25.62 -13.23 14.88
N PHE A 304 26.86 -12.74 15.11
CA PHE A 304 27.07 -11.40 15.65
C PHE A 304 26.57 -10.32 14.68
N GLY A 305 25.69 -9.42 15.18
CA GLY A 305 25.08 -8.34 14.39
C GLY A 305 24.01 -8.81 13.42
N GLY A 306 23.59 -10.08 13.51
CA GLY A 306 22.50 -10.64 12.70
C GLY A 306 21.12 -10.34 13.27
N ILE A 307 20.12 -10.97 12.63
CA ILE A 307 18.71 -10.94 13.02
C ILE A 307 18.34 -12.27 13.66
N VAL A 308 17.68 -12.25 14.80
CA VAL A 308 17.10 -13.45 15.43
C VAL A 308 15.60 -13.42 15.23
N ALA A 309 15.05 -14.41 14.51
CA ALA A 309 13.62 -14.61 14.34
C ALA A 309 13.14 -15.82 15.14
N VAL A 310 12.05 -15.64 15.88
CA VAL A 310 11.41 -16.65 16.73
C VAL A 310 9.99 -16.87 16.22
N GLY A 311 9.64 -18.08 15.77
CA GLY A 311 8.35 -18.42 15.17
C GLY A 311 7.16 -18.47 16.15
N GLY A 312 7.28 -17.87 17.32
CA GLY A 312 6.24 -17.84 18.35
C GLY A 312 6.49 -16.73 19.37
N GLU A 313 6.01 -16.96 20.62
CA GLU A 313 6.21 -16.01 21.70
C GLU A 313 7.65 -16.06 22.24
N LEU A 314 8.23 -14.89 22.43
CA LEU A 314 9.52 -14.70 23.10
C LEU A 314 9.27 -14.40 24.57
N ASP A 315 9.49 -15.39 25.40
CA ASP A 315 9.32 -15.35 26.85
C ASP A 315 10.61 -14.95 27.60
N GLN A 316 10.55 -14.91 28.92
CA GLN A 316 11.66 -14.51 29.78
C GLN A 316 12.86 -15.46 29.64
N GLU A 317 12.66 -16.79 29.60
CA GLU A 317 13.73 -17.79 29.54
C GLU A 317 14.52 -17.67 28.23
N LEU A 318 13.81 -17.53 27.11
CA LEU A 318 14.41 -17.32 25.80
C LEU A 318 15.13 -15.97 25.73
N ALA A 319 14.55 -14.92 26.31
CA ALA A 319 15.18 -13.60 26.34
C ALA A 319 16.50 -13.60 27.12
N GLU A 320 16.59 -14.29 28.25
CA GLU A 320 17.81 -14.49 29.02
C GLU A 320 18.87 -15.24 28.22
N THR A 321 18.44 -16.30 27.51
CA THR A 321 19.32 -17.11 26.66
C THR A 321 19.87 -16.29 25.49
N ILE A 322 19.03 -15.54 24.78
CA ILE A 322 19.44 -14.65 23.69
C ILE A 322 20.37 -13.55 24.23
N ALA A 323 20.05 -12.98 25.40
CA ALA A 323 20.87 -11.92 26.02
C ALA A 323 22.27 -12.39 26.44
N ALA A 324 22.45 -13.67 26.72
CA ALA A 324 23.75 -14.27 27.03
C ALA A 324 24.59 -14.56 25.78
N GLY A 325 23.95 -14.71 24.61
CA GLY A 325 24.60 -15.00 23.34
C GLY A 325 25.21 -13.79 22.61
N PRO A 326 25.57 -13.87 21.32
CA PRO A 326 26.07 -12.78 20.49
C PRO A 326 25.06 -11.64 20.36
N GLN A 327 25.53 -10.41 20.10
CA GLN A 327 24.64 -9.29 19.87
C GLN A 327 23.85 -9.47 18.57
N ALA A 328 22.52 -9.33 18.64
CA ALA A 328 21.65 -9.22 17.49
C ALA A 328 21.30 -7.75 17.23
N ASP A 329 21.20 -7.36 15.98
CA ASP A 329 20.75 -6.03 15.55
C ASP A 329 19.24 -5.89 15.64
N VAL A 330 18.50 -6.97 15.29
CA VAL A 330 17.04 -7.08 15.43
C VAL A 330 16.70 -8.43 16.04
N ILE A 331 15.68 -8.45 16.89
CA ILE A 331 15.00 -9.65 17.36
C ILE A 331 13.53 -9.48 16.97
N ILE A 332 12.99 -10.45 16.23
CA ILE A 332 11.60 -10.45 15.78
C ILE A 332 10.91 -11.74 16.24
N ALA A 333 9.69 -11.60 16.76
CA ALA A 333 8.87 -12.71 17.26
C ALA A 333 7.39 -12.47 16.94
N ALA A 334 6.53 -13.48 17.08
CA ALA A 334 5.08 -13.31 16.94
C ALA A 334 4.52 -12.43 18.07
N SER A 335 5.04 -12.58 19.28
CA SER A 335 4.77 -11.74 20.45
C SER A 335 5.97 -11.75 21.40
N MET A 336 6.01 -10.80 22.34
CA MET A 336 7.03 -10.72 23.37
C MET A 336 6.39 -10.42 24.73
N THR A 337 6.82 -11.13 25.78
CA THR A 337 6.36 -10.79 27.13
C THR A 337 7.02 -9.50 27.64
N PRO A 338 6.37 -8.74 28.53
CA PRO A 338 6.96 -7.52 29.12
C PRO A 338 8.30 -7.78 29.81
N GLU A 339 8.46 -8.91 30.47
CA GLU A 339 9.67 -9.35 31.16
C GLU A 339 10.80 -9.62 30.16
N ALA A 340 10.48 -10.27 29.04
CA ALA A 340 11.43 -10.51 27.97
C ALA A 340 11.96 -9.20 27.37
N ILE A 341 11.05 -8.25 27.07
CA ILE A 341 11.41 -6.92 26.58
C ILE A 341 12.34 -6.22 27.60
N ALA A 342 11.98 -6.21 28.87
CA ALA A 342 12.78 -5.57 29.92
C ALA A 342 14.19 -6.16 30.02
N THR A 343 14.30 -7.49 29.94
CA THR A 343 15.59 -8.21 29.99
C THR A 343 16.49 -7.84 28.81
N LEU A 344 15.92 -7.86 27.57
CA LEU A 344 16.68 -7.53 26.37
C LEU A 344 17.08 -6.06 26.33
N VAL A 345 16.22 -5.14 26.72
CA VAL A 345 16.51 -3.69 26.77
C VAL A 345 17.59 -3.38 27.77
N ALA A 346 17.59 -4.02 28.98
CA ALA A 346 18.61 -3.82 30.00
C ALA A 346 20.01 -4.20 29.50
N ARG A 347 20.10 -5.23 28.68
CA ARG A 347 21.38 -5.74 28.12
C ARG A 347 21.81 -5.03 26.84
N ARG A 348 20.85 -4.60 25.99
CA ARG A 348 21.13 -4.23 24.58
C ARG A 348 20.21 -3.11 24.09
N LYS A 349 20.42 -1.90 24.58
CA LYS A 349 19.58 -0.72 24.29
C LYS A 349 19.41 -0.40 22.79
N ALA A 350 20.37 -0.79 21.94
CA ALA A 350 20.34 -0.49 20.51
C ALA A 350 19.63 -1.58 19.68
N THR A 351 19.47 -2.81 20.18
CA THR A 351 18.79 -3.91 19.52
C THR A 351 17.30 -3.57 19.31
N ARG A 352 16.80 -3.74 18.10
CA ARG A 352 15.38 -3.50 17.77
C ARG A 352 14.60 -4.73 18.15
N LEU A 353 13.60 -4.55 18.98
CA LEU A 353 12.67 -5.61 19.40
C LEU A 353 11.36 -5.43 18.65
N LEU A 354 10.97 -6.40 17.86
CA LEU A 354 9.80 -6.35 16.99
C LEU A 354 8.86 -7.51 17.26
N SER A 355 7.57 -7.24 17.37
CA SER A 355 6.55 -8.28 17.18
C SER A 355 5.81 -8.06 15.87
N ALA A 356 5.43 -9.16 15.22
CA ALA A 356 4.90 -9.14 13.87
C ALA A 356 3.86 -10.23 13.63
N PRO A 357 2.83 -9.96 12.80
CA PRO A 357 1.97 -11.01 12.27
C PRO A 357 2.74 -11.92 11.30
N ALA A 358 2.18 -13.08 11.00
CA ALA A 358 2.76 -13.98 9.99
C ALA A 358 2.90 -13.28 8.63
N PRO A 359 3.97 -13.57 7.86
CA PRO A 359 4.17 -12.98 6.56
C PRO A 359 3.16 -13.54 5.55
N GLU A 360 2.70 -12.69 4.62
CA GLU A 360 1.93 -13.13 3.46
C GLU A 360 2.81 -13.95 2.49
N ALA A 361 2.17 -14.73 1.62
CA ALA A 361 2.86 -15.46 0.55
C ALA A 361 3.66 -14.49 -0.35
N LEU A 362 4.78 -14.95 -0.84
CA LEU A 362 5.58 -14.19 -1.81
C LEU A 362 4.85 -14.12 -3.15
N GLY A 363 4.83 -12.92 -3.73
CA GLY A 363 4.40 -12.70 -5.11
C GLY A 363 5.58 -12.78 -6.10
N LEU A 364 5.62 -11.85 -7.03
CA LEU A 364 6.72 -11.75 -7.98
C LEU A 364 8.03 -11.31 -7.30
N SER A 365 9.11 -12.02 -7.61
CA SER A 365 10.46 -11.58 -7.29
C SER A 365 11.00 -10.70 -8.42
N ILE A 366 11.41 -9.47 -8.09
CA ILE A 366 11.87 -8.48 -9.07
C ILE A 366 13.26 -7.99 -8.67
N ARG A 367 14.21 -8.14 -9.58
CA ARG A 367 15.58 -7.64 -9.41
C ARG A 367 15.90 -6.63 -10.50
N THR A 368 16.20 -5.41 -10.13
CA THR A 368 16.52 -4.33 -11.07
C THR A 368 18.03 -4.14 -11.23
N PHE A 369 18.48 -3.87 -12.45
CA PHE A 369 19.83 -3.47 -12.76
C PHE A 369 19.83 -2.52 -13.97
N GLY A 370 20.28 -1.30 -13.75
CA GLY A 370 20.15 -0.23 -14.73
C GLY A 370 18.68 -0.01 -15.12
N ASN A 371 18.40 -0.09 -16.41
CA ASN A 371 17.05 0.08 -16.98
C ASN A 371 16.36 -1.27 -17.26
N THR A 372 16.83 -2.35 -16.65
CA THR A 372 16.32 -3.70 -16.86
C THR A 372 15.87 -4.30 -15.54
N ALA A 373 14.89 -5.21 -15.58
CA ALA A 373 14.48 -6.04 -14.46
C ALA A 373 14.43 -7.51 -14.87
N LEU A 374 14.82 -8.39 -13.96
CA LEU A 374 14.48 -9.80 -14.00
C LEU A 374 13.26 -10.01 -13.09
N VAL A 375 12.30 -10.73 -13.61
CA VAL A 375 11.03 -11.01 -12.91
C VAL A 375 10.79 -12.51 -12.95
N GLN A 376 10.40 -13.08 -11.82
CA GLN A 376 10.00 -14.48 -11.70
C GLN A 376 8.93 -14.62 -10.60
N ASN A 377 8.19 -15.73 -10.62
CA ASN A 377 7.36 -16.13 -9.46
C ASN A 377 8.25 -16.49 -8.25
N ALA A 378 7.61 -16.59 -7.09
CA ALA A 378 8.28 -17.12 -5.90
C ALA A 378 8.78 -18.54 -6.15
N ASP A 379 9.86 -18.90 -5.47
CA ASP A 379 10.33 -20.29 -5.41
C ASP A 379 9.43 -21.08 -4.45
N GLU A 380 8.69 -22.02 -5.00
CA GLU A 380 7.80 -22.89 -4.25
C GLU A 380 8.26 -24.35 -4.38
N LEU A 381 8.17 -25.10 -3.30
CA LEU A 381 8.49 -26.52 -3.33
C LEU A 381 7.43 -27.28 -4.15
N VAL A 382 7.76 -27.59 -5.39
CA VAL A 382 6.85 -28.25 -6.35
C VAL A 382 6.78 -29.76 -6.12
N VAL A 383 7.85 -30.37 -5.60
CA VAL A 383 7.95 -31.83 -5.40
C VAL A 383 8.05 -32.13 -3.91
N PRO A 384 7.08 -32.85 -3.33
CA PRO A 384 7.14 -33.25 -1.93
C PRO A 384 8.43 -34.02 -1.60
N VAL A 385 8.99 -33.81 -0.41
CA VAL A 385 10.22 -34.48 0.05
C VAL A 385 10.09 -36.00 -0.02
N THR A 386 8.88 -36.55 0.18
CA THR A 386 8.56 -37.97 0.05
C THR A 386 8.84 -38.53 -1.34
N ASP A 387 8.81 -37.70 -2.35
CA ASP A 387 9.01 -38.08 -3.75
C ASP A 387 10.47 -37.87 -4.20
N TRP A 388 11.32 -37.38 -3.32
CA TRP A 388 12.73 -37.19 -3.62
C TRP A 388 13.44 -38.53 -3.76
N ARG A 389 14.22 -38.64 -4.83
CA ARG A 389 15.00 -39.81 -5.11
C ARG A 389 16.47 -39.59 -4.75
N CYS A 390 17.01 -40.36 -3.84
CA CYS A 390 18.44 -40.37 -3.57
C CYS A 390 19.20 -40.93 -4.79
N VAL A 391 19.98 -40.09 -5.44
CA VAL A 391 20.76 -40.43 -6.64
C VAL A 391 22.21 -40.80 -6.34
N THR A 392 22.62 -40.67 -5.09
CA THR A 392 23.99 -41.00 -4.65
C THR A 392 24.10 -42.49 -4.24
N LYS A 393 25.35 -43.04 -4.31
CA LYS A 393 25.63 -44.40 -3.87
C LYS A 393 25.36 -44.57 -2.35
N ARG A 394 25.74 -43.56 -1.57
CA ARG A 394 25.43 -43.51 -0.14
C ARG A 394 23.99 -43.06 0.03
N GLN A 395 23.20 -43.83 0.71
CA GLN A 395 21.82 -43.48 1.04
C GLN A 395 21.78 -42.69 2.36
N PRO A 396 20.80 -41.79 2.55
CA PRO A 396 20.57 -41.16 3.84
C PRO A 396 20.19 -42.18 4.87
N THR A 397 20.52 -41.93 6.14
CA THR A 397 20.03 -42.74 7.28
C THR A 397 18.59 -42.32 7.59
N ALA A 398 17.89 -43.14 8.38
CA ALA A 398 16.52 -42.85 8.81
C ALA A 398 16.44 -41.64 9.79
N GLU A 399 17.60 -41.21 10.31
CA GLU A 399 17.78 -40.04 11.14
C GLU A 399 18.29 -38.86 10.28
#